data_937af98dd85bb61242b6324e93ca8af5
#
_entry.id   937af98dd85bb61242b6324e93ca8af5
#
_cell.length_a   1.000
_cell.length_b   1.000
_cell.length_c   1.000
_cell.angle_alpha   90.00
_cell.angle_beta   90.00
_cell.angle_gamma   90.00
#
_symmetry.space_group_name_H-M   'P 1'
#
loop_
_entity.id
_entity.type
_entity.pdbx_description
1 polymer ?
#
loop_
_entity_poly.entity_id
_entity_poly.type
_entity_poly.pdbx_seq_one_letter_code
_entity_poly.pdbx_strand_id
1 'polypeptide(L)'
;FKKEIYSDLITCKICGKKFKTITNTHLLNKHNITQLEYKIRYESKLVSPETKDKLIKNYNQFLKNTPHIKTSSIENFIIDNVSVNFKKSNRSILNGKEIDLLYKNYGFEINGSLFHTEIFGKKDKNYHLNKTKLALKKGVFLYHIFEDELHYKPQLVINKIKYILNSNHNNEIIHARKCIIGDKITPNKKNKFLNENHIQGSDRSSINIAASYNNEIVAVMTFNNKRHLNKSKKHHSKIYELSRFAIKDSIIITGIASRLLKFFIKNYNPQKIISFADRRWTPNPDNNLYTNLNFKHTQTLKPEYWYYNPKFDRYKRFHKFGFGKSNIKRKFPEIYDKSKTEWEMMQELGFDRIWDCGKFKYELIL
;
A
#
# COMPACT_ATOMS: atom_id res chain seq x y z
N PHE A 1 -8.00 55.04 -0.81
CA PHE A 1 -7.57 53.70 -0.35
C PHE A 1 -7.52 52.77 -1.57
N LYS A 2 -6.33 52.59 -2.17
CA LYS A 2 -6.10 51.54 -3.19
C LYS A 2 -6.13 50.18 -2.47
N LYS A 3 -7.14 49.36 -2.77
CA LYS A 3 -7.13 47.94 -2.48
C LYS A 3 -5.94 47.31 -3.20
N GLU A 4 -4.90 46.90 -2.50
CA GLU A 4 -3.87 46.00 -3.04
C GLU A 4 -4.56 44.74 -3.55
N ILE A 5 -4.56 44.56 -4.86
CA ILE A 5 -5.02 43.34 -5.52
C ILE A 5 -3.95 42.30 -5.19
N TYR A 6 -4.13 41.55 -4.12
CA TYR A 6 -3.33 40.35 -3.83
C TYR A 6 -3.51 39.42 -5.04
N SER A 7 -2.43 39.26 -5.80
CA SER A 7 -2.46 38.34 -6.93
C SER A 7 -2.70 36.92 -6.41
N ASP A 8 -3.83 36.32 -6.82
CA ASP A 8 -4.18 34.90 -6.48
C ASP A 8 -3.22 33.89 -7.12
N LEU A 9 -1.95 34.26 -7.22
CA LEU A 9 -0.91 33.49 -7.88
C LEU A 9 0.27 33.27 -6.94
N ILE A 10 0.83 32.07 -7.01
CA ILE A 10 2.10 31.71 -6.36
C ILE A 10 3.21 31.59 -7.40
N THR A 11 4.40 31.99 -7.03
CA THR A 11 5.57 31.94 -7.92
C THR A 11 6.34 30.64 -7.72
N CYS A 12 6.62 29.93 -8.81
CA CYS A 12 7.52 28.78 -8.79
C CYS A 12 8.93 29.26 -8.43
N LYS A 13 9.49 28.74 -7.34
CA LYS A 13 10.82 29.12 -6.83
C LYS A 13 11.98 28.71 -7.73
N ILE A 14 11.73 27.88 -8.74
CA ILE A 14 12.77 27.40 -9.68
C ILE A 14 12.78 28.27 -10.94
N CYS A 15 11.61 28.53 -11.56
CA CYS A 15 11.55 29.23 -12.85
C CYS A 15 10.90 30.62 -12.81
N GLY A 16 10.46 31.10 -11.65
CA GLY A 16 9.83 32.42 -11.49
C GLY A 16 8.41 32.53 -12.06
N LYS A 17 7.87 31.53 -12.75
CA LYS A 17 6.52 31.56 -13.33
C LYS A 17 5.44 31.54 -12.24
N LYS A 18 4.37 32.30 -12.48
CA LYS A 18 3.24 32.43 -11.55
C LYS A 18 2.10 31.48 -11.90
N PHE A 19 1.50 30.84 -10.86
CA PHE A 19 0.45 29.84 -10.99
C PHE A 19 -0.59 30.00 -9.87
N LYS A 20 -1.84 29.61 -10.13
CA LYS A 20 -2.83 29.36 -9.07
C LYS A 20 -2.47 28.10 -8.29
N THR A 21 -1.97 27.07 -9.00
CA THR A 21 -1.47 25.82 -8.45
C THR A 21 -0.23 25.39 -9.22
N ILE A 22 0.87 25.13 -8.52
CA ILE A 22 2.06 24.50 -9.10
C ILE A 22 1.81 22.99 -9.19
N THR A 23 1.54 22.52 -10.40
CA THR A 23 1.15 21.13 -10.66
C THR A 23 2.34 20.18 -10.70
N ASN A 24 2.10 18.91 -10.46
CA ASN A 24 3.14 17.87 -10.63
C ASN A 24 3.65 17.81 -12.07
N THR A 25 2.78 18.01 -13.05
CA THR A 25 3.14 18.09 -14.48
C THR A 25 4.14 19.22 -14.77
N HIS A 26 3.91 20.43 -14.21
CA HIS A 26 4.86 21.54 -14.34
C HIS A 26 6.21 21.19 -13.72
N LEU A 27 6.21 20.64 -12.50
CA LEU A 27 7.44 20.33 -11.78
C LEU A 27 8.23 19.18 -12.42
N LEU A 28 7.57 18.13 -12.86
CA LEU A 28 8.22 17.00 -13.53
C LEU A 28 8.75 17.39 -14.92
N ASN A 29 7.91 18.03 -15.76
CA ASN A 29 8.28 18.28 -17.14
C ASN A 29 9.27 19.45 -17.30
N LYS A 30 9.29 20.42 -16.39
CA LYS A 30 10.15 21.61 -16.49
C LYS A 30 11.34 21.58 -15.55
N HIS A 31 11.24 20.85 -14.44
CA HIS A 31 12.27 20.87 -13.38
C HIS A 31 12.74 19.47 -12.96
N ASN A 32 12.14 18.42 -13.51
CA ASN A 32 12.45 17.02 -13.20
C ASN A 32 12.40 16.70 -11.69
N ILE A 33 11.49 17.36 -10.95
CA ILE A 33 11.25 17.12 -9.52
C ILE A 33 9.76 16.86 -9.27
N THR A 34 9.47 16.11 -8.20
CA THR A 34 8.10 15.87 -7.75
C THR A 34 7.58 17.03 -6.90
N GLN A 35 6.26 17.09 -6.69
CA GLN A 35 5.66 18.06 -5.75
C GLN A 35 6.18 17.87 -4.31
N LEU A 36 6.47 16.64 -3.91
CA LEU A 36 7.02 16.35 -2.60
C LEU A 36 8.44 16.93 -2.47
N GLU A 37 9.30 16.67 -3.43
CA GLU A 37 10.66 17.21 -3.48
C GLU A 37 10.67 18.73 -3.50
N TYR A 38 9.77 19.35 -4.27
CA TYR A 38 9.62 20.80 -4.32
C TYR A 38 9.22 21.39 -2.97
N LYS A 39 8.24 20.80 -2.28
CA LYS A 39 7.82 21.25 -0.94
C LYS A 39 8.94 21.15 0.08
N ILE A 40 9.68 20.04 0.08
CA ILE A 40 10.80 19.82 1.01
C ILE A 40 11.92 20.83 0.75
N ARG A 41 12.32 21.00 -0.52
CA ARG A 41 13.47 21.82 -0.91
C ARG A 41 13.23 23.32 -0.74
N TYR A 42 12.02 23.79 -1.03
CA TYR A 42 11.74 25.23 -1.09
C TYR A 42 10.78 25.70 0.00
N GLU A 43 10.33 24.82 0.87
CA GLU A 43 9.28 25.07 1.90
C GLU A 43 8.08 25.85 1.34
N SER A 44 7.82 25.71 0.04
CA SER A 44 6.93 26.56 -0.73
C SER A 44 5.53 25.96 -0.83
N LYS A 45 4.54 26.85 -0.77
CA LYS A 45 3.15 26.50 -1.02
C LYS A 45 2.98 26.10 -2.49
N LEU A 46 2.25 25.02 -2.74
CA LEU A 46 1.91 24.57 -4.10
C LEU A 46 0.61 25.20 -4.65
N VAL A 47 -0.17 25.82 -3.77
CA VAL A 47 -1.49 26.38 -4.08
C VAL A 47 -1.55 27.79 -3.52
N SER A 48 -2.10 28.73 -4.28
CA SER A 48 -2.31 30.08 -3.82
C SER A 48 -3.26 30.15 -2.62
N PRO A 49 -3.15 31.14 -1.72
CA PRO A 49 -3.99 31.26 -0.54
C PRO A 49 -5.49 31.23 -0.88
N GLU A 50 -5.92 32.01 -1.89
CA GLU A 50 -7.33 32.05 -2.31
C GLU A 50 -7.82 30.72 -2.88
N THR A 51 -7.00 30.06 -3.73
CA THR A 51 -7.31 28.72 -4.24
C THR A 51 -7.34 27.68 -3.13
N LYS A 52 -6.44 27.81 -2.13
CA LYS A 52 -6.45 26.96 -0.94
C LYS A 52 -7.72 27.16 -0.13
N ASP A 53 -8.16 28.39 0.08
CA ASP A 53 -9.37 28.71 0.83
C ASP A 53 -10.62 28.20 0.11
N LYS A 54 -10.68 28.33 -1.23
CA LYS A 54 -11.73 27.72 -2.06
C LYS A 54 -11.73 26.20 -1.94
N LEU A 55 -10.57 25.56 -2.00
CA LEU A 55 -10.44 24.11 -1.81
C LEU A 55 -10.83 23.68 -0.41
N ILE A 56 -10.43 24.43 0.64
CA ILE A 56 -10.84 24.19 2.01
C ILE A 56 -12.35 24.36 2.17
N LYS A 57 -12.94 25.39 1.57
CA LYS A 57 -14.38 25.64 1.61
C LYS A 57 -15.15 24.53 0.91
N ASN A 58 -14.71 24.11 -0.27
CA ASN A 58 -15.28 22.97 -0.99
C ASN A 58 -15.07 21.66 -0.24
N TYR A 59 -13.89 21.45 0.36
CA TYR A 59 -13.59 20.30 1.19
C TYR A 59 -14.43 20.27 2.47
N ASN A 60 -14.60 21.44 3.14
CA ASN A 60 -15.45 21.55 4.32
C ASN A 60 -16.94 21.37 3.97
N GLN A 61 -17.37 21.78 2.77
CA GLN A 61 -18.71 21.52 2.27
C GLN A 61 -18.89 20.04 1.91
N PHE A 62 -17.89 19.42 1.31
CA PHE A 62 -17.84 17.97 1.10
C PHE A 62 -17.85 17.22 2.43
N LEU A 63 -17.05 17.66 3.42
CA LEU A 63 -17.02 17.08 4.77
C LEU A 63 -18.32 17.32 5.56
N LYS A 64 -19.08 18.40 5.31
CA LYS A 64 -20.41 18.60 5.88
C LYS A 64 -21.42 17.61 5.32
N ASN A 65 -21.21 17.20 4.08
CA ASN A 65 -22.07 16.21 3.40
C ASN A 65 -21.52 14.78 3.48
N THR A 66 -20.33 14.60 4.06
CA THR A 66 -19.69 13.30 4.26
C THR A 66 -19.29 13.20 5.73
N PRO A 67 -19.67 12.14 6.47
CA PRO A 67 -19.37 12.04 7.89
C PRO A 67 -17.88 12.26 8.17
N HIS A 68 -17.59 13.14 9.11
CA HIS A 68 -16.22 13.47 9.51
C HIS A 68 -15.43 12.23 9.91
N ILE A 69 -14.27 12.03 9.27
CA ILE A 69 -13.35 10.95 9.58
C ILE A 69 -12.55 11.28 10.86
N LYS A 70 -13.21 11.20 12.01
CA LYS A 70 -12.56 10.83 13.28
C LYS A 70 -12.29 9.32 13.23
N THR A 71 -11.39 8.77 14.04
CA THR A 71 -11.12 7.31 14.05
C THR A 71 -12.42 6.51 14.18
N SER A 72 -13.38 6.98 14.99
CA SER A 72 -14.73 6.45 15.07
C SER A 72 -15.55 6.53 13.76
N SER A 73 -15.24 7.44 12.83
CA SER A 73 -15.94 7.55 11.55
C SER A 73 -15.36 6.62 10.49
N ILE A 74 -14.07 6.31 10.56
CA ILE A 74 -13.45 5.26 9.72
C ILE A 74 -14.01 3.89 10.10
N GLU A 75 -14.14 3.61 11.39
CA GLU A 75 -14.77 2.39 11.88
C GLU A 75 -16.21 2.30 11.39
N ASN A 76 -16.99 3.37 11.55
CA ASN A 76 -18.38 3.42 11.08
C ASN A 76 -18.45 3.24 9.57
N PHE A 77 -17.56 3.87 8.78
CA PHE A 77 -17.50 3.64 7.35
C PHE A 77 -17.29 2.16 6.99
N ILE A 78 -16.41 1.45 7.71
CA ILE A 78 -16.22 0.01 7.50
C ILE A 78 -17.50 -0.76 7.88
N ILE A 79 -18.10 -0.46 9.04
CA ILE A 79 -19.30 -1.13 9.53
C ILE A 79 -20.45 -0.97 8.54
N ASP A 80 -20.70 0.27 8.08
CA ASP A 80 -21.80 0.60 7.17
C ASP A 80 -21.65 -0.08 5.79
N ASN A 81 -20.40 -0.31 5.36
CA ASN A 81 -20.11 -0.88 4.04
C ASN A 81 -19.90 -2.39 4.03
N VAL A 82 -19.64 -3.04 5.17
CA VAL A 82 -19.32 -4.49 5.22
C VAL A 82 -20.52 -5.36 5.53
N SER A 83 -21.57 -4.80 6.15
CA SER A 83 -22.85 -5.50 6.44
C SER A 83 -22.70 -6.74 7.34
N VAL A 84 -21.82 -6.66 8.36
CA VAL A 84 -21.71 -7.66 9.44
C VAL A 84 -21.79 -6.97 10.79
N ASN A 85 -22.24 -7.69 11.82
CA ASN A 85 -22.36 -7.13 13.16
C ASN A 85 -21.01 -7.18 13.91
N PHE A 86 -20.20 -6.13 13.76
CA PHE A 86 -18.93 -5.99 14.46
C PHE A 86 -19.14 -5.64 15.95
N LYS A 87 -18.32 -6.25 16.81
CA LYS A 87 -18.10 -5.77 18.19
C LYS A 87 -16.98 -4.71 18.12
N LYS A 88 -17.30 -3.47 18.55
CA LYS A 88 -16.33 -2.35 18.57
C LYS A 88 -15.50 -2.37 19.85
N SER A 89 -14.29 -1.85 19.78
CA SER A 89 -13.41 -1.54 20.92
C SER A 89 -13.27 -2.71 21.91
N ASN A 90 -13.08 -3.93 21.38
CA ASN A 90 -12.96 -5.12 22.24
C ASN A 90 -11.62 -5.14 22.97
N ARG A 91 -11.65 -5.14 24.30
CA ARG A 91 -10.46 -5.18 25.17
C ARG A 91 -10.33 -6.50 25.97
N SER A 92 -11.34 -7.37 25.92
CA SER A 92 -11.38 -8.59 26.75
C SER A 92 -10.40 -9.67 26.26
N ILE A 93 -10.16 -9.76 24.96
CA ILE A 93 -9.39 -10.85 24.36
C ILE A 93 -7.86 -10.63 24.49
N LEU A 94 -7.39 -9.38 24.33
CA LEU A 94 -5.96 -9.07 24.26
C LEU A 94 -5.39 -8.48 25.57
N ASN A 95 -5.88 -8.95 26.71
CA ASN A 95 -5.36 -8.53 28.03
C ASN A 95 -5.39 -6.98 28.18
N GLY A 96 -6.54 -6.37 27.89
CA GLY A 96 -6.75 -4.92 27.99
C GLY A 96 -6.35 -4.12 26.73
N LYS A 97 -5.64 -4.71 25.77
CA LYS A 97 -5.38 -4.07 24.48
C LYS A 97 -6.61 -4.14 23.59
N GLU A 98 -6.94 -3.04 22.97
CA GLU A 98 -8.12 -2.91 22.13
C GLU A 98 -7.99 -3.64 20.79
N ILE A 99 -9.08 -4.20 20.30
CA ILE A 99 -9.31 -4.54 18.88
C ILE A 99 -10.44 -3.61 18.42
N ASP A 100 -10.17 -2.76 17.41
CA ASP A 100 -11.11 -1.73 16.99
C ASP A 100 -12.42 -2.34 16.47
N LEU A 101 -12.33 -3.32 15.56
CA LEU A 101 -13.48 -4.05 15.04
C LEU A 101 -13.24 -5.56 15.13
N LEU A 102 -14.16 -6.29 15.75
CA LEU A 102 -14.11 -7.74 15.92
C LEU A 102 -15.38 -8.41 15.39
N TYR A 103 -15.22 -9.40 14.52
CA TYR A 103 -16.30 -10.29 14.06
C TYR A 103 -15.86 -11.74 14.13
N LYS A 104 -16.52 -12.54 14.97
CA LYS A 104 -16.09 -13.92 15.25
C LYS A 104 -14.61 -13.95 15.69
N ASN A 105 -13.76 -14.64 14.94
CA ASN A 105 -12.32 -14.71 15.17
C ASN A 105 -11.50 -13.78 14.23
N TYR A 106 -12.14 -12.83 13.56
CA TYR A 106 -11.48 -11.84 12.69
C TYR A 106 -11.45 -10.48 13.39
N GLY A 107 -10.25 -9.97 13.66
CA GLY A 107 -10.04 -8.64 14.22
C GLY A 107 -9.47 -7.68 13.19
N PHE A 108 -9.89 -6.43 13.21
CA PHE A 108 -9.37 -5.36 12.35
C PHE A 108 -8.92 -4.19 13.22
N GLU A 109 -7.68 -3.73 12.96
CA GLU A 109 -7.07 -2.57 13.58
C GLU A 109 -7.00 -1.44 12.55
N ILE A 110 -7.49 -0.28 12.91
CA ILE A 110 -7.46 0.92 12.09
C ILE A 110 -6.33 1.83 12.60
N ASN A 111 -5.18 1.74 11.94
CA ASN A 111 -3.99 2.43 12.39
C ASN A 111 -3.93 3.85 11.80
N GLY A 112 -4.30 4.86 12.59
CA GLY A 112 -4.13 6.27 12.23
C GLY A 112 -2.66 6.64 12.07
N SER A 113 -2.30 7.24 10.92
CA SER A 113 -0.89 7.42 10.53
C SER A 113 -0.06 8.17 11.57
N LEU A 114 -0.58 9.26 12.13
CA LEU A 114 0.13 10.07 13.13
C LEU A 114 0.35 9.31 14.46
N PHE A 115 -0.69 8.61 14.94
CA PHE A 115 -0.66 7.95 16.25
C PHE A 115 0.08 6.61 16.23
N HIS A 116 0.43 6.11 15.04
CA HIS A 116 1.18 4.87 14.88
C HIS A 116 2.64 5.07 14.47
N THR A 117 3.15 6.31 14.58
CA THR A 117 4.57 6.64 14.39
C THR A 117 5.41 6.21 15.58
N GLU A 118 6.72 6.07 15.34
CA GLU A 118 7.69 5.60 16.34
C GLU A 118 7.94 6.63 17.42
N ILE A 119 8.19 7.89 17.05
CA ILE A 119 8.55 8.96 18.01
C ILE A 119 7.28 9.57 18.61
N PHE A 120 6.43 10.16 17.78
CA PHE A 120 5.24 10.87 18.27
C PHE A 120 4.20 9.90 18.83
N GLY A 121 3.87 8.83 18.08
CA GLY A 121 2.89 7.83 18.48
C GLY A 121 3.41 6.83 19.52
N LYS A 122 4.72 6.83 19.80
CA LYS A 122 5.40 5.90 20.73
C LYS A 122 5.15 4.43 20.39
N LYS A 123 5.09 4.12 19.08
CA LYS A 123 4.89 2.76 18.57
C LYS A 123 6.21 2.21 18.05
N ASP A 124 6.88 1.43 18.89
CA ASP A 124 8.16 0.82 18.57
C ASP A 124 8.08 -0.15 17.38
N LYS A 125 9.25 -0.59 16.93
CA LYS A 125 9.42 -1.52 15.81
C LYS A 125 8.53 -2.77 15.89
N ASN A 126 8.23 -3.26 17.08
CA ASN A 126 7.56 -4.53 17.28
C ASN A 126 6.10 -4.37 17.72
N TYR A 127 5.61 -3.15 17.85
CA TYR A 127 4.28 -2.87 18.38
C TYR A 127 3.17 -3.65 17.64
N HIS A 128 3.06 -3.46 16.32
CA HIS A 128 2.05 -4.13 15.50
C HIS A 128 2.28 -5.66 15.45
N LEU A 129 3.54 -6.07 15.29
CA LEU A 129 3.92 -7.48 15.29
C LEU A 129 3.52 -8.19 16.60
N ASN A 130 3.81 -7.59 17.75
CA ASN A 130 3.51 -8.18 19.05
C ASN A 130 2.00 -8.29 19.28
N LYS A 131 1.23 -7.29 18.84
CA LYS A 131 -0.24 -7.34 18.90
C LYS A 131 -0.80 -8.44 18.00
N THR A 132 -0.29 -8.56 16.77
CA THR A 132 -0.67 -9.65 15.84
C THR A 132 -0.36 -11.03 16.42
N LYS A 133 0.83 -11.21 17.03
CA LYS A 133 1.20 -12.49 17.66
C LYS A 133 0.31 -12.81 18.86
N LEU A 134 0.01 -11.82 19.69
CA LEU A 134 -0.87 -12.01 20.85
C LEU A 134 -2.27 -12.40 20.40
N ALA A 135 -2.82 -11.71 19.38
CA ALA A 135 -4.12 -12.04 18.84
C ALA A 135 -4.17 -13.48 18.29
N LEU A 136 -3.18 -13.87 17.51
CA LEU A 136 -3.09 -15.23 16.96
C LEU A 136 -3.04 -16.29 18.06
N LYS A 137 -2.28 -16.07 19.15
CA LYS A 137 -2.26 -16.95 20.32
C LYS A 137 -3.62 -17.08 21.02
N LYS A 138 -4.48 -16.08 20.88
CA LYS A 138 -5.86 -16.08 21.40
C LYS A 138 -6.89 -16.54 20.36
N GLY A 139 -6.45 -17.11 19.23
CA GLY A 139 -7.32 -17.60 18.17
C GLY A 139 -7.93 -16.52 17.28
N VAL A 140 -7.44 -15.28 17.35
CA VAL A 140 -7.93 -14.15 16.54
C VAL A 140 -6.97 -13.85 15.39
N PHE A 141 -7.47 -13.80 14.17
CA PHE A 141 -6.77 -13.33 12.99
C PHE A 141 -6.85 -11.80 12.93
N LEU A 142 -5.78 -11.11 13.32
CA LEU A 142 -5.74 -9.66 13.41
C LEU A 142 -5.16 -9.06 12.13
N TYR A 143 -5.96 -8.24 11.45
CA TYR A 143 -5.61 -7.51 10.24
C TYR A 143 -5.33 -6.03 10.58
N HIS A 144 -4.24 -5.47 10.03
CA HIS A 144 -3.88 -4.07 10.24
C HIS A 144 -4.14 -3.27 8.98
N ILE A 145 -5.05 -2.32 9.08
CA ILE A 145 -5.43 -1.38 8.02
C ILE A 145 -4.85 -0.02 8.39
N PHE A 146 -4.03 0.55 7.53
CA PHE A 146 -3.52 1.89 7.76
C PHE A 146 -4.41 2.94 7.11
N GLU A 147 -4.48 4.11 7.74
CA GLU A 147 -5.35 5.21 7.34
C GLU A 147 -5.18 5.64 5.88
N ASP A 148 -3.93 5.61 5.34
CA ASP A 148 -3.66 5.93 3.95
C ASP A 148 -4.31 4.94 2.96
N GLU A 149 -4.41 3.67 3.32
CA GLU A 149 -5.08 2.65 2.49
C GLU A 149 -6.58 2.95 2.37
N LEU A 150 -7.23 3.32 3.46
CA LEU A 150 -8.64 3.72 3.47
C LEU A 150 -8.87 5.08 2.80
N HIS A 151 -7.94 6.02 2.95
CA HIS A 151 -8.06 7.33 2.33
C HIS A 151 -7.91 7.26 0.79
N TYR A 152 -6.94 6.51 0.29
CA TYR A 152 -6.64 6.46 -1.15
C TYR A 152 -7.33 5.33 -1.90
N LYS A 153 -7.73 4.24 -1.22
CA LYS A 153 -8.32 3.05 -1.81
C LYS A 153 -9.45 2.46 -0.96
N PRO A 154 -10.45 3.27 -0.55
CA PRO A 154 -11.47 2.84 0.40
C PRO A 154 -12.23 1.59 -0.09
N GLN A 155 -12.69 1.59 -1.34
CA GLN A 155 -13.47 0.49 -1.88
C GLN A 155 -12.68 -0.82 -1.93
N LEU A 156 -11.39 -0.75 -2.31
CA LEU A 156 -10.52 -1.93 -2.35
C LEU A 156 -10.31 -2.53 -0.95
N VAL A 157 -10.17 -1.68 0.09
CA VAL A 157 -10.08 -2.15 1.47
C VAL A 157 -11.37 -2.81 1.92
N ILE A 158 -12.53 -2.18 1.66
CA ILE A 158 -13.85 -2.72 2.00
C ILE A 158 -14.05 -4.09 1.34
N ASN A 159 -13.78 -4.22 0.05
CA ASN A 159 -13.97 -5.47 -0.67
C ASN A 159 -13.02 -6.57 -0.18
N LYS A 160 -11.80 -6.19 0.22
CA LYS A 160 -10.87 -7.13 0.85
C LYS A 160 -11.38 -7.61 2.22
N ILE A 161 -11.96 -6.74 3.03
CA ILE A 161 -12.59 -7.13 4.30
C ILE A 161 -13.79 -8.06 4.02
N LYS A 162 -14.66 -7.71 3.09
CA LYS A 162 -15.79 -8.56 2.68
C LYS A 162 -15.33 -9.95 2.24
N TYR A 163 -14.25 -10.01 1.45
CA TYR A 163 -13.68 -11.27 1.00
C TYR A 163 -13.16 -12.11 2.18
N ILE A 164 -12.44 -11.49 3.14
CA ILE A 164 -11.95 -12.17 4.35
C ILE A 164 -13.09 -12.73 5.19
N LEU A 165 -14.19 -12.02 5.28
CA LEU A 165 -15.35 -12.42 6.08
C LEU A 165 -16.35 -13.31 5.34
N ASN A 166 -16.09 -13.65 4.08
CA ASN A 166 -17.02 -14.34 3.17
C ASN A 166 -18.39 -13.65 3.09
N SER A 167 -18.40 -12.30 3.14
CA SER A 167 -19.63 -11.49 3.08
C SER A 167 -19.92 -10.91 1.69
N ASN A 168 -19.28 -11.43 0.65
CA ASN A 168 -19.42 -11.00 -0.76
C ASN A 168 -20.63 -11.68 -1.46
N HIS A 169 -21.80 -11.60 -0.87
CA HIS A 169 -22.96 -12.32 -1.40
C HIS A 169 -23.43 -11.88 -2.80
N ASN A 170 -23.04 -10.69 -3.23
CA ASN A 170 -23.49 -10.08 -4.50
C ASN A 170 -22.41 -10.07 -5.60
N ASN A 171 -21.26 -10.69 -5.40
CA ASN A 171 -20.20 -10.70 -6.42
C ASN A 171 -20.50 -11.76 -7.48
N GLU A 172 -20.25 -11.41 -8.75
CA GLU A 172 -20.26 -12.38 -9.84
C GLU A 172 -19.21 -13.46 -9.60
N ILE A 173 -19.61 -14.73 -9.69
CA ILE A 173 -18.71 -15.88 -9.53
C ILE A 173 -18.39 -16.44 -10.91
N ILE A 174 -17.12 -16.42 -11.28
CA ILE A 174 -16.60 -16.93 -12.55
C ILE A 174 -15.72 -18.14 -12.28
N HIS A 175 -15.85 -19.18 -13.07
CA HIS A 175 -14.88 -20.28 -13.04
C HIS A 175 -13.66 -19.94 -13.89
N ALA A 176 -12.46 -20.15 -13.36
CA ALA A 176 -11.21 -19.85 -14.06
C ALA A 176 -11.09 -20.50 -15.44
N ARG A 177 -11.74 -21.66 -15.68
CA ARG A 177 -11.78 -22.35 -17.00
C ARG A 177 -12.39 -21.50 -18.12
N LYS A 178 -13.25 -20.53 -17.79
CA LYS A 178 -13.85 -19.60 -18.75
C LYS A 178 -12.92 -18.44 -19.14
N CYS A 179 -11.81 -18.26 -18.42
CA CYS A 179 -10.85 -17.19 -18.69
C CYS A 179 -9.80 -17.62 -19.72
N ILE A 180 -9.42 -16.71 -20.59
CA ILE A 180 -8.27 -16.86 -21.50
C ILE A 180 -7.04 -16.33 -20.77
N ILE A 181 -5.95 -17.13 -20.74
CA ILE A 181 -4.70 -16.75 -20.06
C ILE A 181 -3.60 -16.47 -21.07
N GLY A 182 -2.86 -15.37 -20.86
CA GLY A 182 -1.73 -14.99 -21.69
C GLY A 182 -0.76 -14.07 -20.98
N ASP A 183 0.44 -13.89 -21.55
CA ASP A 183 1.52 -13.05 -21.02
C ASP A 183 1.79 -11.80 -21.89
N LYS A 184 0.97 -11.53 -22.90
CA LYS A 184 1.08 -10.37 -23.80
C LYS A 184 0.37 -9.10 -23.29
N ILE A 185 0.27 -8.92 -21.98
CA ILE A 185 -0.26 -7.69 -21.40
C ILE A 185 0.78 -6.57 -21.44
N THR A 186 0.42 -5.40 -21.95
CA THR A 186 1.32 -4.25 -21.95
C THR A 186 1.58 -3.72 -20.54
N PRO A 187 2.76 -3.14 -20.25
CA PRO A 187 3.07 -2.56 -18.93
C PRO A 187 2.03 -1.54 -18.46
N ASN A 188 1.51 -0.72 -19.38
CA ASN A 188 0.49 0.29 -19.04
C ASN A 188 -0.82 -0.35 -18.58
N LYS A 189 -1.33 -1.36 -19.32
CA LYS A 189 -2.56 -2.10 -18.94
C LYS A 189 -2.35 -2.83 -17.60
N LYS A 190 -1.21 -3.49 -17.41
CA LYS A 190 -0.84 -4.15 -16.15
C LYS A 190 -0.80 -3.17 -14.98
N ASN A 191 -0.12 -2.02 -15.15
CA ASN A 191 0.02 -1.02 -14.09
C ASN A 191 -1.34 -0.41 -13.72
N LYS A 192 -2.18 -0.08 -14.72
CA LYS A 192 -3.54 0.41 -14.48
C LYS A 192 -4.33 -0.61 -13.65
N PHE A 193 -4.39 -1.86 -14.11
CA PHE A 193 -5.11 -2.93 -13.43
C PHE A 193 -4.65 -3.13 -11.97
N LEU A 194 -3.34 -3.20 -11.73
CA LEU A 194 -2.79 -3.38 -10.38
C LEU A 194 -3.01 -2.16 -9.47
N ASN A 195 -2.98 -0.95 -10.01
CA ASN A 195 -3.28 0.25 -9.22
C ASN A 195 -4.73 0.30 -8.75
N GLU A 196 -5.65 -0.24 -9.56
CA GLU A 196 -7.08 -0.30 -9.25
C GLU A 196 -7.43 -1.49 -8.35
N ASN A 197 -6.73 -2.64 -8.47
CA ASN A 197 -7.16 -3.91 -7.87
C ASN A 197 -6.17 -4.51 -6.85
N HIS A 198 -5.04 -3.85 -6.57
CA HIS A 198 -4.07 -4.32 -5.57
C HIS A 198 -3.73 -3.25 -4.55
N ILE A 199 -3.73 -3.60 -3.25
CA ILE A 199 -3.46 -2.64 -2.14
C ILE A 199 -2.13 -1.90 -2.36
N GLN A 200 -1.07 -2.61 -2.68
CA GLN A 200 0.26 -2.01 -2.92
C GLN A 200 0.41 -1.41 -4.34
N GLY A 201 -0.60 -1.53 -5.19
CA GLY A 201 -0.55 -1.02 -6.57
C GLY A 201 0.41 -1.78 -7.48
N SER A 202 0.81 -1.10 -8.57
CA SER A 202 1.70 -1.64 -9.61
C SER A 202 3.11 -1.93 -9.10
N ASP A 203 3.84 -2.73 -9.88
CA ASP A 203 5.22 -3.11 -9.66
C ASP A 203 6.07 -3.00 -10.94
N ARG A 204 7.37 -3.30 -10.83
CA ARG A 204 8.33 -3.31 -11.94
C ARG A 204 8.64 -4.72 -12.43
N SER A 205 7.67 -5.62 -12.39
CA SER A 205 7.86 -6.99 -12.84
C SER A 205 8.07 -7.06 -14.35
N SER A 206 8.98 -7.94 -14.77
CA SER A 206 9.31 -8.16 -16.17
C SER A 206 8.36 -9.17 -16.84
N ILE A 207 7.78 -10.09 -16.09
CA ILE A 207 6.85 -11.10 -16.58
C ILE A 207 5.48 -10.81 -15.99
N ASN A 208 4.49 -10.66 -16.87
CA ASN A 208 3.14 -10.27 -16.49
C ASN A 208 2.15 -11.22 -17.16
N ILE A 209 1.41 -11.98 -16.37
CA ILE A 209 0.41 -12.94 -16.86
C ILE A 209 -0.97 -12.39 -16.50
N ALA A 210 -1.83 -12.33 -17.50
CA ALA A 210 -3.20 -11.87 -17.35
C ALA A 210 -4.20 -12.98 -17.67
N ALA A 211 -5.32 -12.96 -16.99
CA ALA A 211 -6.53 -13.68 -17.36
C ALA A 211 -7.56 -12.68 -17.87
N SER A 212 -8.19 -12.99 -18.99
CA SER A 212 -9.26 -12.20 -19.60
C SER A 212 -10.55 -13.01 -19.64
N TYR A 213 -11.66 -12.33 -19.41
CA TYR A 213 -13.02 -12.85 -19.55
C TYR A 213 -13.87 -11.79 -20.24
N ASN A 214 -14.64 -12.16 -21.27
CA ASN A 214 -15.43 -11.21 -22.08
C ASN A 214 -14.60 -10.01 -22.60
N ASN A 215 -13.37 -10.27 -23.08
CA ASN A 215 -12.39 -9.28 -23.57
C ASN A 215 -11.87 -8.27 -22.52
N GLU A 216 -12.22 -8.43 -21.25
CA GLU A 216 -11.69 -7.62 -20.15
C GLU A 216 -10.63 -8.38 -19.35
N ILE A 217 -9.61 -7.69 -18.86
CA ILE A 217 -8.63 -8.25 -17.90
C ILE A 217 -9.32 -8.39 -16.56
N VAL A 218 -9.38 -9.62 -16.05
CA VAL A 218 -10.06 -9.95 -14.79
C VAL A 218 -9.11 -10.42 -13.67
N ALA A 219 -7.89 -10.83 -14.01
CA ALA A 219 -6.85 -11.12 -13.03
C ALA A 219 -5.44 -10.90 -13.63
N VAL A 220 -4.49 -10.51 -12.78
CA VAL A 220 -3.09 -10.34 -13.16
C VAL A 220 -2.20 -10.97 -12.10
N MET A 221 -1.17 -11.70 -12.55
CA MET A 221 -0.10 -12.25 -11.72
C MET A 221 1.25 -11.86 -12.32
N THR A 222 2.16 -11.31 -11.48
CA THR A 222 3.43 -10.76 -11.98
C THR A 222 4.63 -11.43 -11.34
N PHE A 223 5.69 -11.61 -12.13
CA PHE A 223 6.92 -12.26 -11.69
C PHE A 223 8.15 -11.43 -12.04
N ASN A 224 9.14 -11.47 -11.16
CA ASN A 224 10.47 -10.89 -11.37
C ASN A 224 11.52 -11.96 -11.35
N ASN A 225 12.46 -11.87 -12.31
CA ASN A 225 13.73 -12.57 -12.21
C ASN A 225 14.70 -11.67 -11.44
N LYS A 226 14.82 -11.87 -10.12
CA LYS A 226 15.72 -11.04 -9.31
C LYS A 226 17.18 -11.43 -9.49
N ARG A 227 17.94 -10.60 -10.17
CA ARG A 227 19.40 -10.79 -10.42
C ARG A 227 20.22 -11.08 -9.16
N HIS A 228 19.81 -10.57 -7.98
CA HIS A 228 20.51 -10.83 -6.72
C HIS A 228 20.22 -12.22 -6.13
N LEU A 229 19.16 -12.91 -6.57
CA LEU A 229 18.90 -14.30 -6.22
C LEU A 229 19.74 -15.24 -7.10
N ASN A 230 20.23 -14.74 -8.23
CA ASN A 230 21.03 -15.44 -9.23
C ASN A 230 22.50 -15.00 -9.18
N LYS A 231 23.06 -14.72 -7.99
CA LYS A 231 24.39 -14.11 -7.80
C LYS A 231 25.59 -14.96 -8.29
N SER A 232 25.42 -16.25 -8.48
CA SER A 232 26.49 -17.04 -9.07
C SER A 232 26.45 -16.89 -10.59
N LYS A 233 27.42 -16.21 -11.16
CA LYS A 233 27.61 -16.04 -12.61
C LYS A 233 27.76 -17.37 -13.39
N LYS A 234 27.85 -18.50 -12.71
CA LYS A 234 28.05 -19.83 -13.30
C LYS A 234 26.78 -20.67 -13.51
N HIS A 235 25.66 -20.34 -12.88
CA HIS A 235 24.41 -21.05 -13.10
C HIS A 235 23.29 -20.04 -13.34
N HIS A 236 22.63 -20.14 -14.49
CA HIS A 236 21.37 -19.43 -14.81
C HIS A 236 20.25 -20.06 -13.97
N SER A 237 20.28 -19.87 -12.64
CA SER A 237 19.21 -20.36 -11.77
C SER A 237 17.91 -19.65 -12.12
N LYS A 238 16.93 -20.41 -12.58
CA LYS A 238 15.59 -19.93 -12.91
C LYS A 238 14.78 -19.72 -11.62
N ILE A 239 15.24 -18.77 -10.80
CA ILE A 239 14.54 -18.37 -9.56
C ILE A 239 13.76 -17.09 -9.82
N TYR A 240 12.48 -17.13 -9.55
CA TYR A 240 11.57 -16.00 -9.77
C TYR A 240 10.90 -15.58 -8.47
N GLU A 241 10.50 -14.31 -8.38
CA GLU A 241 9.64 -13.81 -7.33
C GLU A 241 8.24 -13.54 -7.85
N LEU A 242 7.23 -14.20 -7.29
CA LEU A 242 5.84 -13.81 -7.44
C LEU A 242 5.63 -12.49 -6.68
N SER A 243 5.53 -11.38 -7.42
CA SER A 243 5.52 -10.03 -6.84
C SER A 243 4.12 -9.52 -6.55
N ARG A 244 3.17 -9.74 -7.46
CA ARG A 244 1.77 -9.31 -7.32
C ARG A 244 0.82 -10.38 -7.84
N PHE A 245 -0.32 -10.47 -7.18
CA PHE A 245 -1.50 -11.17 -7.67
C PHE A 245 -2.74 -10.36 -7.31
N ALA A 246 -3.56 -10.04 -8.28
CA ALA A 246 -4.82 -9.34 -8.10
C ALA A 246 -5.91 -9.92 -9.00
N ILE A 247 -7.13 -9.89 -8.50
CA ILE A 247 -8.37 -10.16 -9.23
C ILE A 247 -9.14 -8.83 -9.31
N LYS A 248 -9.90 -8.62 -10.37
CA LYS A 248 -10.79 -7.47 -10.55
C LYS A 248 -11.73 -7.37 -9.33
N ASP A 249 -11.86 -6.18 -8.75
CA ASP A 249 -12.45 -5.94 -7.44
C ASP A 249 -13.93 -6.35 -7.36
N SER A 250 -14.69 -6.50 -8.29
CA SER A 250 -16.14 -6.82 -8.27
C SER A 250 -16.48 -8.28 -8.49
N ILE A 251 -15.49 -9.17 -8.65
CA ILE A 251 -15.73 -10.56 -9.05
C ILE A 251 -14.94 -11.56 -8.21
N ILE A 252 -15.46 -12.77 -8.13
CA ILE A 252 -14.77 -13.93 -7.56
C ILE A 252 -14.45 -14.91 -8.68
N ILE A 253 -13.16 -15.26 -8.85
CA ILE A 253 -12.75 -16.22 -9.86
C ILE A 253 -12.16 -17.46 -9.21
N THR A 254 -12.96 -18.51 -9.13
CA THR A 254 -12.53 -19.77 -8.50
C THR A 254 -11.44 -20.45 -9.30
N GLY A 255 -10.28 -20.72 -8.67
CA GLY A 255 -9.15 -21.44 -9.25
C GLY A 255 -8.22 -20.61 -10.14
N ILE A 256 -8.41 -19.29 -10.25
CA ILE A 256 -7.61 -18.46 -11.17
C ILE A 256 -6.14 -18.34 -10.75
N ALA A 257 -5.84 -18.24 -9.45
CA ALA A 257 -4.47 -18.18 -8.98
C ALA A 257 -3.66 -19.42 -9.37
N SER A 258 -4.24 -20.60 -9.22
CA SER A 258 -3.62 -21.87 -9.63
C SER A 258 -3.42 -21.93 -11.15
N ARG A 259 -4.38 -21.46 -11.95
CA ARG A 259 -4.26 -21.47 -13.42
C ARG A 259 -3.18 -20.52 -13.92
N LEU A 260 -3.10 -19.30 -13.38
CA LEU A 260 -2.04 -18.33 -13.73
C LEU A 260 -0.67 -18.85 -13.34
N LEU A 261 -0.54 -19.45 -12.14
CA LEU A 261 0.71 -20.06 -11.68
C LEU A 261 1.12 -21.25 -12.57
N LYS A 262 0.20 -22.14 -12.93
CA LYS A 262 0.46 -23.27 -13.84
C LYS A 262 0.87 -22.78 -15.24
N PHE A 263 0.25 -21.72 -15.76
CA PHE A 263 0.67 -21.10 -17.01
C PHE A 263 2.12 -20.59 -16.92
N PHE A 264 2.47 -19.90 -15.84
CA PHE A 264 3.84 -19.43 -15.61
C PHE A 264 4.83 -20.60 -15.57
N ILE A 265 4.55 -21.62 -14.78
CA ILE A 265 5.44 -22.79 -14.63
C ILE A 265 5.68 -23.46 -16.00
N LYS A 266 4.61 -23.67 -16.78
CA LYS A 266 4.69 -24.32 -18.09
C LYS A 266 5.53 -23.53 -19.09
N ASN A 267 5.41 -22.20 -19.14
CA ASN A 267 6.04 -21.38 -20.18
C ASN A 267 7.42 -20.87 -19.82
N TYR A 268 7.73 -20.73 -18.52
CA TYR A 268 9.00 -20.17 -18.05
C TYR A 268 9.91 -21.18 -17.38
N ASN A 269 9.42 -22.40 -17.10
CA ASN A 269 10.15 -23.51 -16.52
C ASN A 269 11.05 -23.09 -15.34
N PRO A 270 10.49 -22.50 -14.25
CA PRO A 270 11.25 -22.09 -13.09
C PRO A 270 11.75 -23.31 -12.31
N GLN A 271 12.90 -23.19 -11.65
CA GLN A 271 13.38 -24.16 -10.66
C GLN A 271 12.80 -23.85 -9.27
N LYS A 272 12.53 -22.54 -9.02
CA LYS A 272 12.04 -22.07 -7.74
C LYS A 272 11.27 -20.78 -7.90
N ILE A 273 10.17 -20.66 -7.18
CA ILE A 273 9.41 -19.43 -7.04
C ILE A 273 9.40 -19.02 -5.57
N ILE A 274 9.71 -17.77 -5.29
CA ILE A 274 9.60 -17.19 -3.95
C ILE A 274 8.49 -16.14 -3.93
N SER A 275 7.89 -15.91 -2.77
CA SER A 275 6.97 -14.79 -2.56
C SER A 275 7.02 -14.30 -1.12
N PHE A 276 6.53 -13.08 -0.90
CA PHE A 276 6.49 -12.44 0.41
C PHE A 276 5.06 -12.00 0.73
N ALA A 277 4.44 -12.68 1.70
CA ALA A 277 3.13 -12.29 2.21
C ALA A 277 3.26 -11.20 3.26
N ASP A 278 2.52 -10.11 3.10
CA ASP A 278 2.39 -9.07 4.11
C ASP A 278 1.56 -9.58 5.29
N ARG A 279 2.17 -9.66 6.47
CA ARG A 279 1.52 -10.21 7.67
C ARG A 279 0.34 -9.39 8.15
N ARG A 280 0.24 -8.14 7.76
CA ARG A 280 -0.93 -7.29 8.03
C ARG A 280 -2.20 -7.86 7.40
N TRP A 281 -2.06 -8.51 6.23
CA TRP A 281 -3.14 -9.11 5.45
C TRP A 281 -3.11 -10.64 5.43
N THR A 282 -2.07 -11.24 6.03
CA THR A 282 -1.89 -12.70 6.14
C THR A 282 -1.45 -13.03 7.56
N PRO A 283 -2.34 -12.93 8.56
CA PRO A 283 -1.95 -13.14 9.96
C PRO A 283 -1.59 -14.59 10.30
N ASN A 284 -2.14 -15.55 9.53
CA ASN A 284 -1.84 -16.98 9.69
C ASN A 284 -0.88 -17.47 8.58
N PRO A 285 0.32 -18.01 8.93
CA PRO A 285 1.26 -18.53 7.95
C PRO A 285 0.81 -19.84 7.31
N ASP A 286 -0.04 -20.64 7.97
CA ASP A 286 -0.33 -22.00 7.58
C ASP A 286 -1.63 -22.18 6.78
N ASN A 287 -2.46 -21.14 6.72
CA ASN A 287 -3.72 -21.15 5.98
C ASN A 287 -3.91 -19.85 5.20
N ASN A 288 -3.47 -19.83 3.95
CA ASN A 288 -3.53 -18.66 3.08
C ASN A 288 -3.37 -19.05 1.60
N LEU A 289 -3.41 -18.06 0.71
CA LEU A 289 -3.24 -18.25 -0.74
C LEU A 289 -1.99 -19.06 -1.11
N TYR A 290 -0.85 -18.81 -0.46
CA TYR A 290 0.41 -19.45 -0.81
C TYR A 290 0.41 -20.91 -0.45
N THR A 291 -0.07 -21.29 0.74
CA THR A 291 -0.20 -22.68 1.13
C THR A 291 -1.18 -23.46 0.23
N ASN A 292 -2.28 -22.80 -0.19
CA ASN A 292 -3.23 -23.37 -1.16
C ASN A 292 -2.64 -23.55 -2.57
N LEU A 293 -1.54 -22.85 -2.88
CA LEU A 293 -0.76 -23.01 -4.11
C LEU A 293 0.47 -23.89 -3.94
N ASN A 294 0.56 -24.66 -2.83
CA ASN A 294 1.66 -25.56 -2.47
C ASN A 294 3.00 -24.87 -2.19
N PHE A 295 3.02 -23.58 -1.91
CA PHE A 295 4.21 -22.91 -1.38
C PHE A 295 4.42 -23.30 0.08
N LYS A 296 5.67 -23.49 0.48
CA LYS A 296 6.07 -23.73 1.87
C LYS A 296 6.52 -22.43 2.53
N HIS A 297 6.05 -22.16 3.75
CA HIS A 297 6.57 -21.09 4.58
C HIS A 297 7.99 -21.42 5.01
N THR A 298 8.99 -20.63 4.64
CA THR A 298 10.40 -20.90 4.91
C THR A 298 11.04 -19.93 5.89
N GLN A 299 10.51 -18.72 6.01
CA GLN A 299 11.10 -17.71 6.89
C GLN A 299 10.07 -16.63 7.30
N THR A 300 10.15 -16.18 8.55
CA THR A 300 9.46 -15.01 9.04
C THR A 300 10.40 -13.82 9.08
N LEU A 301 10.13 -12.79 8.30
CA LEU A 301 10.91 -11.56 8.24
C LEU A 301 10.48 -10.57 9.31
N LYS A 302 11.46 -9.77 9.79
CA LYS A 302 11.23 -8.71 10.78
C LYS A 302 10.38 -7.58 10.21
N PRO A 303 9.71 -6.77 11.06
CA PRO A 303 9.02 -5.55 10.62
C PRO A 303 9.93 -4.63 9.81
N GLU A 304 9.35 -4.05 8.77
CA GLU A 304 9.93 -2.97 7.98
C GLU A 304 9.17 -1.67 8.25
N TYR A 305 9.78 -0.52 7.90
CA TYR A 305 9.17 0.78 8.17
C TYR A 305 8.88 1.57 6.90
N TRP A 306 7.95 2.50 7.06
CA TRP A 306 7.59 3.53 6.12
C TRP A 306 7.84 4.87 6.78
N TYR A 307 8.22 5.87 5.99
CA TYR A 307 8.33 7.24 6.47
C TYR A 307 6.97 7.93 6.46
N TYR A 308 6.76 8.80 7.44
CA TYR A 308 5.55 9.60 7.57
C TYR A 308 5.90 11.04 7.97
N ASN A 309 5.29 12.02 7.29
CA ASN A 309 5.37 13.42 7.67
C ASN A 309 4.05 14.13 7.31
N PRO A 310 3.24 14.55 8.31
CA PRO A 310 1.93 15.17 8.09
C PRO A 310 1.98 16.54 7.40
N LYS A 311 3.15 17.22 7.41
CA LYS A 311 3.33 18.50 6.71
C LYS A 311 3.30 18.32 5.19
N PHE A 312 3.68 17.15 4.67
CA PHE A 312 3.69 16.86 3.24
C PHE A 312 2.39 16.20 2.79
N ASP A 313 1.95 15.21 3.54
CA ASP A 313 0.69 14.53 3.30
C ASP A 313 0.18 13.95 4.63
N ARG A 314 -1.03 14.35 5.03
CA ARG A 314 -1.60 14.00 6.33
C ARG A 314 -1.84 12.50 6.51
N TYR A 315 -2.06 11.78 5.42
CA TYR A 315 -2.43 10.37 5.47
C TYR A 315 -1.31 9.46 5.01
N LYS A 316 -0.51 9.89 4.03
CA LYS A 316 0.38 9.04 3.23
C LYS A 316 1.60 8.55 3.99
N ARG A 317 1.81 7.26 3.96
CA ARG A 317 3.08 6.60 4.29
C ARG A 317 3.96 6.53 3.04
N PHE A 318 5.23 6.86 3.18
CA PHE A 318 6.21 6.90 2.09
C PHE A 318 7.17 5.72 2.22
N HIS A 319 7.35 4.97 1.13
CA HIS A 319 8.21 3.80 1.15
C HIS A 319 9.68 4.18 1.35
N LYS A 320 10.37 3.53 2.30
CA LYS A 320 11.77 3.83 2.68
C LYS A 320 12.76 3.85 1.50
N PHE A 321 12.57 3.02 0.48
CA PHE A 321 13.47 2.98 -0.69
C PHE A 321 13.49 4.28 -1.51
N GLY A 322 12.51 5.16 -1.34
CA GLY A 322 12.52 6.50 -1.91
C GLY A 322 13.53 7.45 -1.27
N PHE A 323 14.07 7.08 -0.10
CA PHE A 323 14.88 7.94 0.77
C PHE A 323 16.22 7.31 1.18
N GLY A 324 16.71 6.28 0.49
CA GLY A 324 18.07 5.78 0.72
C GLY A 324 19.13 6.86 0.51
N LYS A 325 20.31 6.76 1.16
CA LYS A 325 21.38 7.80 1.15
C LYS A 325 21.68 8.35 -0.25
N SER A 326 21.70 7.51 -1.27
CA SER A 326 21.91 7.94 -2.66
C SER A 326 20.77 8.81 -3.20
N ASN A 327 19.54 8.50 -2.84
CA ASN A 327 18.36 9.28 -3.20
C ASN A 327 18.32 10.61 -2.43
N ILE A 328 18.68 10.60 -1.13
CA ILE A 328 18.79 11.82 -0.31
C ILE A 328 19.85 12.74 -0.92
N LYS A 329 21.07 12.23 -1.21
CA LYS A 329 22.13 13.00 -1.85
C LYS A 329 21.68 13.66 -3.16
N ARG A 330 20.90 12.96 -3.97
CA ARG A 330 20.41 13.48 -5.25
C ARG A 330 19.26 14.47 -5.10
N LYS A 331 18.33 14.23 -4.16
CA LYS A 331 17.08 14.98 -4.03
C LYS A 331 17.15 16.13 -3.06
N PHE A 332 17.97 15.99 -2.03
CA PHE A 332 18.12 16.91 -0.88
C PHE A 332 19.60 17.06 -0.55
N PRO A 333 20.42 17.58 -1.49
CA PRO A 333 21.87 17.70 -1.29
C PRO A 333 22.21 18.60 -0.08
N GLU A 334 21.35 19.53 0.26
CA GLU A 334 21.51 20.49 1.38
C GLU A 334 21.51 19.85 2.76
N ILE A 335 20.84 18.70 2.92
CA ILE A 335 20.83 17.95 4.18
C ILE A 335 21.72 16.71 4.15
N TYR A 336 22.29 16.41 2.96
CA TYR A 336 23.08 15.19 2.81
C TYR A 336 24.39 15.30 3.58
N ASP A 337 24.52 14.44 4.58
CA ASP A 337 25.74 14.25 5.35
C ASP A 337 26.17 12.77 5.31
N LYS A 338 27.40 12.52 4.82
CA LYS A 338 27.94 11.16 4.73
C LYS A 338 28.11 10.49 6.10
N SER A 339 28.37 11.28 7.16
CA SER A 339 28.56 10.78 8.51
C SER A 339 27.27 10.37 9.18
N LYS A 340 26.13 10.99 8.80
CA LYS A 340 24.80 10.70 9.36
C LYS A 340 24.18 9.45 8.73
N THR A 341 23.36 8.78 9.52
CA THR A 341 22.48 7.70 9.02
C THR A 341 21.37 8.26 8.14
N GLU A 342 20.74 7.41 7.32
CA GLU A 342 19.51 7.77 6.58
C GLU A 342 18.44 8.33 7.54
N TRP A 343 18.27 7.68 8.70
CA TRP A 343 17.27 8.05 9.68
C TRP A 343 17.50 9.44 10.28
N GLU A 344 18.71 9.78 10.66
CA GLU A 344 19.07 11.11 11.19
C GLU A 344 18.72 12.21 10.17
N MET A 345 19.10 12.02 8.91
CA MET A 345 18.76 12.97 7.85
C MET A 345 17.24 13.10 7.63
N MET A 346 16.50 11.99 7.72
CA MET A 346 15.04 12.03 7.57
C MET A 346 14.35 12.70 8.75
N GLN A 347 14.90 12.59 9.97
CA GLN A 347 14.41 13.31 11.15
C GLN A 347 14.59 14.83 10.99
N GLU A 348 15.72 15.27 10.44
CA GLU A 348 15.95 16.70 10.14
C GLU A 348 14.93 17.27 9.15
N LEU A 349 14.45 16.43 8.21
CA LEU A 349 13.33 16.77 7.34
C LEU A 349 11.94 16.65 8.01
N GLY A 350 11.90 16.30 9.31
CA GLY A 350 10.66 16.16 10.08
C GLY A 350 9.87 14.89 9.80
N PHE A 351 10.51 13.85 9.25
CA PHE A 351 9.86 12.55 9.08
C PHE A 351 9.96 11.70 10.34
N ASP A 352 8.91 10.94 10.59
CA ASP A 352 8.87 9.84 11.56
C ASP A 352 8.70 8.49 10.86
N ARG A 353 8.78 7.38 11.56
CA ARG A 353 8.64 6.03 11.02
C ARG A 353 7.39 5.36 11.53
N ILE A 354 6.74 4.58 10.64
CA ILE A 354 5.64 3.68 10.98
C ILE A 354 6.09 2.25 10.62
N TRP A 355 6.06 1.35 11.58
CA TRP A 355 6.49 -0.04 11.42
C TRP A 355 5.32 -0.95 11.05
N ASP A 356 5.55 -1.90 10.15
CA ASP A 356 4.58 -2.93 9.79
C ASP A 356 4.67 -4.18 10.71
N CYS A 357 4.02 -5.28 10.32
CA CYS A 357 4.04 -6.54 11.07
C CYS A 357 5.12 -7.52 10.56
N GLY A 358 5.95 -7.12 9.60
CA GLY A 358 6.87 -8.01 8.88
C GLY A 358 6.17 -8.80 7.78
N LYS A 359 6.88 -9.79 7.25
CA LYS A 359 6.41 -10.61 6.12
C LYS A 359 6.69 -12.08 6.39
N PHE A 360 5.90 -12.96 5.78
CA PHE A 360 6.23 -14.37 5.63
C PHE A 360 6.84 -14.61 4.26
N LYS A 361 7.96 -15.31 4.21
CA LYS A 361 8.58 -15.77 2.97
C LYS A 361 8.09 -17.16 2.64
N TYR A 362 7.62 -17.33 1.42
CA TYR A 362 7.15 -18.61 0.88
C TYR A 362 8.02 -19.03 -0.29
N GLU A 363 8.23 -20.32 -0.45
CA GLU A 363 8.99 -20.91 -1.53
C GLU A 363 8.24 -22.11 -2.15
N LEU A 364 8.21 -22.16 -3.47
CA LEU A 364 7.76 -23.29 -4.27
C LEU A 364 8.96 -23.81 -5.04
N ILE A 365 9.36 -25.06 -4.81
CA ILE A 365 10.41 -25.77 -5.53
C ILE A 365 9.71 -26.68 -6.55
N LEU A 366 10.21 -26.70 -7.78
CA LEU A 366 9.61 -27.37 -8.92
C LEU A 366 10.54 -28.40 -9.51
#